data_7c881d3bcaec7408e1696936e8ca9b78
#
_entry.id   7c881d3bcaec7408e1696936e8ca9b78
#
_cell.length_a   1.000
_cell.length_b   1.000
_cell.length_c   1.000
_cell.angle_alpha   90.00
_cell.angle_beta   90.00
_cell.angle_gamma   90.00
#
_symmetry.space_group_name_H-M   'P 1'
#
loop_
_entity.id
_entity.type
_entity.pdbx_description
1 polymer ?
#
loop_
_entity_poly.entity_id
_entity_poly.type
_entity_poly.pdbx_seq_one_letter_code
_entity_poly.pdbx_strand_id
1 'polypeptide(L)'
;DKFKFLDKQYRSVPSIGNLFSNFSYAGKLHHHRENRRAEDSPLFSKLPVSLCQSISMIDVPLDPDIGLIKPAKLNKSSYHLYSAVLVSDLVANISSFLKPGTTFSIGVVSPYRVQAALVNRLVKSRELVAGLSVYCDTVHGFQGDECNLMIFIVNPNNIRFTGHPWSLLSKEYVYNVAISRARDHLWILHPYSSIPDNIFINKLSEIAEDSSDGNLSEIFLPILSNFDLTTWSFHCK
;
A
#
# COMPACT_ATOMS: atom_id res chain seq x y z
N ASP A 1 -39.12 -6.05 -1.51
CA ASP A 1 -37.80 -6.64 -1.31
C ASP A 1 -37.09 -5.87 -0.21
N LYS A 2 -36.87 -6.58 0.93
CA LYS A 2 -36.11 -5.99 2.05
C LYS A 2 -34.64 -6.22 1.77
N PHE A 3 -33.95 -5.22 1.21
CA PHE A 3 -32.50 -5.21 1.18
C PHE A 3 -31.98 -5.14 2.61
N LYS A 4 -31.20 -6.14 3.04
CA LYS A 4 -30.53 -6.13 4.31
C LYS A 4 -29.11 -5.62 4.08
N PHE A 5 -28.81 -4.45 4.60
CA PHE A 5 -27.44 -3.90 4.60
C PHE A 5 -26.61 -4.68 5.63
N LEU A 6 -25.46 -5.20 5.21
CA LEU A 6 -24.49 -5.82 6.10
C LEU A 6 -23.60 -4.72 6.67
N ASP A 7 -23.88 -4.31 7.89
CA ASP A 7 -23.27 -3.16 8.58
C ASP A 7 -22.10 -3.53 9.47
N LYS A 8 -21.69 -4.81 9.53
CA LYS A 8 -20.61 -5.27 10.40
C LYS A 8 -19.42 -5.81 9.60
N GLN A 9 -18.22 -5.34 9.94
CA GLN A 9 -16.96 -5.87 9.45
C GLN A 9 -16.19 -6.58 10.58
N TYR A 10 -15.52 -7.70 10.24
CA TYR A 10 -14.79 -8.57 11.17
C TYR A 10 -13.32 -8.73 10.83
N ARG A 11 -12.87 -8.15 9.72
CA ARG A 11 -11.54 -8.36 9.13
C ARG A 11 -10.48 -7.44 9.70
N SER A 12 -10.69 -6.16 9.53
CA SER A 12 -9.68 -5.12 9.74
C SER A 12 -9.71 -4.58 11.16
N VAL A 13 -8.56 -4.13 11.65
CA VAL A 13 -8.48 -3.32 12.87
C VAL A 13 -9.36 -2.07 12.74
N PRO A 14 -9.84 -1.49 13.86
CA PRO A 14 -10.82 -0.39 13.82
C PRO A 14 -10.41 0.80 12.98
N SER A 15 -9.14 1.23 13.01
CA SER A 15 -8.63 2.36 12.21
C SER A 15 -8.77 2.13 10.71
N ILE A 16 -8.36 0.95 10.22
CA ILE A 16 -8.55 0.58 8.80
C ILE A 16 -10.03 0.41 8.48
N GLY A 17 -10.80 -0.18 9.40
CA GLY A 17 -12.24 -0.30 9.28
C GLY A 17 -12.93 1.05 9.13
N ASN A 18 -12.59 2.04 9.95
CA ASN A 18 -13.06 3.41 9.85
C ASN A 18 -12.69 4.06 8.52
N LEU A 19 -11.44 3.84 8.05
CA LEU A 19 -10.99 4.38 6.78
C LEU A 19 -11.91 3.98 5.63
N PHE A 20 -12.12 2.68 5.40
CA PHE A 20 -12.97 2.26 4.27
C PHE A 20 -14.46 2.47 4.54
N SER A 21 -14.91 2.47 5.80
CA SER A 21 -16.27 2.82 6.18
C SER A 21 -16.60 4.26 5.78
N ASN A 22 -15.75 5.21 6.15
CA ASN A 22 -15.91 6.63 5.79
C ASN A 22 -15.66 6.87 4.30
N PHE A 23 -14.73 6.13 3.70
CA PHE A 23 -14.39 6.29 2.30
C PHE A 23 -15.53 5.89 1.35
N SER A 24 -16.14 4.70 1.55
CA SER A 24 -17.10 4.11 0.60
C SER A 24 -18.49 3.82 1.17
N TYR A 25 -18.68 3.86 2.49
CA TYR A 25 -19.93 3.44 3.12
C TYR A 25 -20.55 4.54 4.02
N ALA A 26 -20.09 5.78 3.87
CA ALA A 26 -20.59 6.94 4.64
C ALA A 26 -20.60 6.70 6.17
N GLY A 27 -19.59 6.02 6.69
CA GLY A 27 -19.43 5.76 8.12
C GLY A 27 -20.40 4.71 8.70
N LYS A 28 -21.13 3.97 7.87
CA LYS A 28 -22.22 3.07 8.33
C LYS A 28 -21.74 1.69 8.78
N LEU A 29 -20.45 1.36 8.62
CA LEU A 29 -19.95 0.05 9.03
C LEU A 29 -19.51 0.08 10.50
N HIS A 30 -19.94 -0.92 11.23
CA HIS A 30 -19.50 -1.17 12.61
C HIS A 30 -18.37 -2.20 12.62
N HIS A 31 -17.38 -1.97 13.48
CA HIS A 31 -16.22 -2.86 13.60
C HIS A 31 -16.47 -3.84 14.75
N HIS A 32 -16.38 -5.13 14.44
CA HIS A 32 -16.59 -6.21 15.41
C HIS A 32 -15.28 -6.90 15.80
N ARG A 33 -14.17 -6.57 15.12
CA ARG A 33 -12.87 -7.06 15.52
C ARG A 33 -12.44 -6.28 16.76
N GLU A 34 -12.52 -6.96 17.92
CA GLU A 34 -12.00 -6.43 19.16
C GLU A 34 -10.48 -6.19 19.04
N ASN A 35 -10.09 -4.99 19.32
CA ASN A 35 -8.76 -4.45 19.62
C ASN A 35 -7.56 -5.39 19.48
N ARG A 36 -7.20 -5.86 18.29
CA ARG A 36 -5.78 -5.98 18.00
C ARG A 36 -5.29 -4.58 17.67
N ARG A 37 -4.59 -4.00 18.61
CA ARG A 37 -3.80 -2.80 18.36
C ARG A 37 -2.75 -3.15 17.32
N ALA A 38 -2.35 -2.20 16.50
CA ALA A 38 -1.17 -2.36 15.66
C ALA A 38 0.05 -2.87 16.46
N GLU A 39 0.10 -2.52 17.75
CA GLU A 39 1.06 -2.96 18.78
C GLU A 39 1.17 -4.48 18.94
N ASP A 40 0.11 -5.24 18.67
CA ASP A 40 0.11 -6.70 18.73
C ASP A 40 0.69 -7.34 17.45
N SER A 41 1.03 -6.53 16.45
CA SER A 41 1.65 -7.02 15.22
C SER A 41 3.11 -7.39 15.43
N PRO A 42 3.61 -8.48 14.84
CA PRO A 42 5.03 -8.84 14.86
C PRO A 42 5.96 -7.73 14.33
N LEU A 43 5.45 -6.78 13.57
CA LEU A 43 6.21 -5.67 13.00
C LEU A 43 6.40 -4.50 13.97
N PHE A 44 5.52 -4.33 14.96
CA PHE A 44 5.44 -3.12 15.79
C PHE A 44 6.77 -2.75 16.47
N SER A 45 7.50 -3.71 17.00
CA SER A 45 8.74 -3.47 17.74
C SER A 45 9.99 -3.32 16.86
N LYS A 46 9.87 -3.47 15.55
CA LYS A 46 11.02 -3.62 14.65
C LYS A 46 11.10 -2.55 13.56
N LEU A 47 9.98 -1.98 13.18
CA LEU A 47 9.92 -0.92 12.19
C LEU A 47 9.92 0.48 12.86
N PRO A 48 10.30 1.53 12.13
CA PRO A 48 10.07 2.91 12.57
C PRO A 48 8.60 3.09 12.98
N VAL A 49 8.37 3.86 14.05
CA VAL A 49 7.02 4.09 14.63
C VAL A 49 5.99 4.44 13.55
N SER A 50 6.40 5.25 12.60
CA SER A 50 5.57 5.67 11.47
C SER A 50 5.08 4.53 10.56
N LEU A 51 5.84 3.44 10.42
CA LEU A 51 5.46 2.26 9.64
C LEU A 51 4.77 1.19 10.48
N CYS A 52 4.84 1.30 11.80
CA CYS A 52 4.14 0.41 12.71
C CYS A 52 2.66 0.76 12.89
N GLN A 53 2.23 1.93 12.43
CA GLN A 53 0.83 2.34 12.50
C GLN A 53 -0.05 1.43 11.63
N SER A 54 -1.34 1.40 11.95
CA SER A 54 -2.30 0.64 11.15
C SER A 54 -2.44 1.19 9.73
N ILE A 55 -2.26 2.50 9.55
CA ILE A 55 -2.33 3.16 8.24
C ILE A 55 -1.08 4.02 8.07
N SER A 56 -0.40 3.87 6.93
CA SER A 56 0.74 4.71 6.55
C SER A 56 0.59 5.15 5.10
N MET A 57 0.64 6.46 4.89
CA MET A 57 0.71 7.06 3.56
C MET A 57 2.19 7.30 3.23
N ILE A 58 2.67 6.77 2.12
CA ILE A 58 4.08 6.85 1.73
C ILE A 58 4.18 7.65 0.44
N ASP A 59 4.79 8.83 0.52
CA ASP A 59 5.08 9.64 -0.67
C ASP A 59 6.25 9.03 -1.45
N VAL A 60 6.10 8.82 -2.73
CA VAL A 60 7.13 8.27 -3.61
C VAL A 60 7.51 9.31 -4.66
N PRO A 61 8.81 9.51 -4.93
CA PRO A 61 9.23 10.50 -5.90
C PRO A 61 8.74 10.13 -7.31
N LEU A 62 8.32 11.13 -8.05
CA LEU A 62 7.91 11.00 -9.45
C LEU A 62 8.50 12.16 -10.25
N ASP A 63 9.32 11.87 -11.23
CA ASP A 63 9.90 12.85 -12.16
C ASP A 63 9.88 12.26 -13.58
N PRO A 64 9.41 13.03 -14.59
CA PRO A 64 9.37 12.58 -15.98
C PRO A 64 10.73 12.43 -16.61
N ASP A 65 11.74 13.11 -16.10
CA ASP A 65 13.05 13.24 -16.71
C ASP A 65 14.11 12.35 -16.06
N ILE A 66 13.84 11.85 -14.85
CA ILE A 66 14.77 10.97 -14.11
C ILE A 66 14.35 9.51 -14.28
N GLY A 67 15.22 8.72 -14.94
CA GLY A 67 14.90 7.37 -15.40
C GLY A 67 14.29 6.41 -14.38
N LEU A 68 14.78 6.39 -13.13
CA LEU A 68 14.30 5.46 -12.10
C LEU A 68 12.92 5.85 -11.55
N ILE A 69 12.69 7.15 -11.39
CA ILE A 69 11.44 7.71 -10.85
C ILE A 69 10.50 8.20 -11.95
N LYS A 70 10.80 7.87 -13.19
CA LYS A 70 9.96 8.17 -14.35
C LYS A 70 8.79 7.19 -14.44
N PRO A 71 7.55 7.69 -14.57
CA PRO A 71 6.42 6.83 -14.91
C PRO A 71 6.58 6.28 -16.33
N ALA A 72 6.38 4.99 -16.49
CA ALA A 72 6.54 4.30 -17.75
C ALA A 72 5.36 3.39 -18.09
N LYS A 73 5.30 2.92 -19.33
CA LYS A 73 4.25 2.01 -19.81
C LYS A 73 4.86 0.85 -20.60
N LEU A 74 4.29 -0.32 -20.40
CA LEU A 74 4.53 -1.50 -21.20
C LEU A 74 3.18 -2.09 -21.62
N ASN A 75 2.96 -2.28 -22.92
CA ASN A 75 1.69 -2.81 -23.45
C ASN A 75 0.44 -2.11 -22.87
N LYS A 76 0.43 -0.78 -22.87
CA LYS A 76 -0.64 0.08 -22.34
C LYS A 76 -0.86 0.00 -20.83
N SER A 77 -0.09 -0.80 -20.09
CA SER A 77 -0.14 -0.87 -18.62
C SER A 77 0.98 -0.06 -18.01
N SER A 78 0.65 0.74 -17.01
CA SER A 78 1.61 1.63 -16.36
C SER A 78 2.45 0.90 -15.33
N TYR A 79 3.68 1.37 -15.14
CA TYR A 79 4.54 0.95 -14.05
C TYR A 79 5.45 2.08 -13.60
N HIS A 80 5.93 1.98 -12.38
CA HIS A 80 6.89 2.86 -11.75
C HIS A 80 7.97 2.01 -11.11
N LEU A 81 9.17 2.08 -11.68
CA LEU A 81 10.26 1.18 -11.29
C LEU A 81 10.67 1.41 -9.83
N TYR A 82 10.80 2.67 -9.43
CA TYR A 82 11.15 3.02 -8.06
C TYR A 82 10.20 2.40 -7.03
N SER A 83 8.87 2.55 -7.23
CA SER A 83 7.89 1.93 -6.31
C SER A 83 8.00 0.41 -6.26
N ALA A 84 8.32 -0.24 -7.39
CA ALA A 84 8.46 -1.69 -7.40
C ALA A 84 9.67 -2.17 -6.60
N VAL A 85 10.76 -1.46 -6.75
CA VAL A 85 11.99 -1.73 -6.04
C VAL A 85 11.85 -1.43 -4.55
N LEU A 86 11.32 -0.25 -4.21
CA LEU A 86 11.04 0.13 -2.82
C LEU A 86 10.21 -0.94 -2.11
N VAL A 87 9.13 -1.42 -2.74
CA VAL A 87 8.29 -2.47 -2.15
C VAL A 87 9.05 -3.78 -1.98
N SER A 88 9.86 -4.18 -2.96
CA SER A 88 10.70 -5.38 -2.85
C SER A 88 11.68 -5.30 -1.66
N ASP A 89 12.27 -4.12 -1.43
CA ASP A 89 13.19 -3.91 -0.31
C ASP A 89 12.46 -3.81 1.03
N LEU A 90 11.30 -3.17 1.08
CA LEU A 90 10.44 -3.17 2.27
C LEU A 90 10.06 -4.60 2.68
N VAL A 91 9.67 -5.44 1.71
CA VAL A 91 9.37 -6.87 1.96
C VAL A 91 10.59 -7.61 2.48
N ALA A 92 11.77 -7.40 1.91
CA ALA A 92 13.01 -8.01 2.37
C ALA A 92 13.38 -7.57 3.80
N ASN A 93 13.21 -6.29 4.12
CA ASN A 93 13.43 -5.75 5.46
C ASN A 93 12.44 -6.36 6.46
N ILE A 94 11.15 -6.42 6.13
CA ILE A 94 10.15 -7.10 6.98
C ILE A 94 10.56 -8.55 7.23
N SER A 95 10.97 -9.25 6.18
CA SER A 95 11.45 -10.63 6.29
C SER A 95 12.59 -10.77 7.29
N SER A 96 13.54 -9.83 7.31
CA SER A 96 14.68 -9.87 8.25
C SER A 96 14.28 -9.64 9.71
N PHE A 97 13.16 -8.97 9.96
CA PHE A 97 12.65 -8.70 11.31
C PHE A 97 11.77 -9.81 11.86
N LEU A 98 11.17 -10.62 11.01
CA LEU A 98 10.32 -11.72 11.44
C LEU A 98 11.15 -12.90 11.94
N LYS A 99 10.69 -13.53 13.01
CA LYS A 99 11.29 -14.78 13.49
C LYS A 99 10.90 -15.92 12.54
N PRO A 100 11.79 -16.86 12.25
CA PRO A 100 11.45 -18.05 11.48
C PRO A 100 10.22 -18.77 12.08
N GLY A 101 9.28 -19.17 11.21
CA GLY A 101 8.02 -19.80 11.62
C GLY A 101 6.91 -18.84 12.04
N THR A 102 7.16 -17.51 12.07
CA THR A 102 6.07 -16.54 12.25
C THR A 102 5.20 -16.52 11.01
N THR A 103 3.91 -16.87 11.14
CA THR A 103 2.96 -16.76 10.04
C THR A 103 2.58 -15.30 9.85
N PHE A 104 2.99 -14.72 8.73
CA PHE A 104 2.67 -13.35 8.34
C PHE A 104 2.42 -13.25 6.84
N SER A 105 1.40 -12.51 6.45
CA SER A 105 1.03 -12.35 5.04
C SER A 105 1.11 -10.89 4.59
N ILE A 106 1.75 -10.67 3.45
CA ILE A 106 1.82 -9.37 2.78
C ILE A 106 1.09 -9.47 1.45
N GLY A 107 0.12 -8.58 1.24
CA GLY A 107 -0.52 -8.35 -0.05
C GLY A 107 0.06 -7.11 -0.70
N VAL A 108 0.44 -7.20 -1.97
CA VAL A 108 0.84 -6.03 -2.75
C VAL A 108 -0.10 -5.88 -3.93
N VAL A 109 -0.82 -4.79 -4.00
CA VAL A 109 -1.79 -4.54 -5.05
C VAL A 109 -1.49 -3.25 -5.81
N SER A 110 -1.75 -3.30 -7.11
CA SER A 110 -1.72 -2.13 -7.98
C SER A 110 -2.89 -2.19 -8.95
N PRO A 111 -3.43 -1.05 -9.42
CA PRO A 111 -4.39 -1.04 -10.51
C PRO A 111 -3.83 -1.60 -11.83
N TYR A 112 -2.50 -1.64 -11.97
CA TYR A 112 -1.82 -1.95 -13.23
C TYR A 112 -1.09 -3.28 -13.20
N ARG A 113 -1.45 -4.15 -14.14
CA ARG A 113 -0.90 -5.51 -14.26
C ARG A 113 0.63 -5.54 -14.37
N VAL A 114 1.22 -4.62 -15.14
CA VAL A 114 2.69 -4.59 -15.29
C VAL A 114 3.37 -4.21 -13.99
N GLN A 115 2.80 -3.29 -13.21
CA GLN A 115 3.32 -2.94 -11.89
C GLN A 115 3.28 -4.16 -10.94
N ALA A 116 2.15 -4.83 -10.85
CA ALA A 116 2.00 -6.01 -10.01
C ALA A 116 2.96 -7.14 -10.43
N ALA A 117 3.10 -7.39 -11.73
CA ALA A 117 4.02 -8.40 -12.26
C ALA A 117 5.48 -8.06 -11.98
N LEU A 118 5.87 -6.78 -12.09
CA LEU A 118 7.22 -6.30 -11.80
C LEU A 118 7.57 -6.51 -10.32
N VAL A 119 6.68 -6.10 -9.41
CA VAL A 119 6.88 -6.32 -7.96
C VAL A 119 6.99 -7.81 -7.65
N ASN A 120 6.07 -8.62 -8.18
CA ASN A 120 6.09 -10.07 -7.97
C ASN A 120 7.42 -10.70 -8.40
N ARG A 121 7.97 -10.26 -9.54
CA ARG A 121 9.27 -10.75 -10.02
C ARG A 121 10.41 -10.36 -9.09
N LEU A 122 10.44 -9.11 -8.63
CA LEU A 122 11.47 -8.61 -7.71
C LEU A 122 11.38 -9.31 -6.34
N VAL A 123 10.19 -9.48 -5.80
CA VAL A 123 9.98 -10.17 -4.52
C VAL A 123 10.39 -11.65 -4.62
N LYS A 124 10.05 -12.33 -5.70
CA LYS A 124 10.44 -13.73 -5.93
C LYS A 124 11.96 -13.95 -6.07
N SER A 125 12.72 -12.91 -6.38
CA SER A 125 14.19 -12.97 -6.40
C SER A 125 14.82 -12.82 -5.00
N ARG A 126 14.03 -12.53 -3.96
CA ARG A 126 14.50 -12.39 -2.58
C ARG A 126 14.38 -13.70 -1.82
N GLU A 127 15.33 -13.95 -0.96
CA GLU A 127 15.22 -15.00 0.06
C GLU A 127 14.38 -14.47 1.22
N LEU A 128 13.24 -15.09 1.47
CA LEU A 128 12.31 -14.66 2.50
C LEU A 128 12.30 -15.69 3.65
N VAL A 129 12.11 -15.20 4.86
CA VAL A 129 12.02 -16.05 6.06
C VAL A 129 10.84 -17.02 5.96
N ALA A 130 11.03 -18.24 6.46
CA ALA A 130 9.98 -19.25 6.52
C ALA A 130 8.79 -18.76 7.37
N GLY A 131 7.59 -18.87 6.81
CA GLY A 131 6.34 -18.38 7.41
C GLY A 131 5.84 -17.04 6.85
N LEU A 132 6.70 -16.28 6.15
CA LEU A 132 6.26 -15.10 5.41
C LEU A 132 5.72 -15.49 4.04
N SER A 133 4.49 -15.10 3.76
CA SER A 133 3.87 -15.24 2.44
C SER A 133 3.64 -13.86 1.80
N VAL A 134 3.97 -13.74 0.52
CA VAL A 134 3.80 -12.48 -0.23
C VAL A 134 3.01 -12.73 -1.51
N TYR A 135 1.92 -12.00 -1.67
CA TYR A 135 1.02 -12.07 -2.83
C TYR A 135 1.02 -10.73 -3.54
N CYS A 136 1.37 -10.74 -4.84
CA CYS A 136 1.39 -9.54 -5.67
C CYS A 136 0.43 -9.71 -6.85
N ASP A 137 -0.60 -8.89 -6.93
CA ASP A 137 -1.55 -8.93 -8.05
C ASP A 137 -2.18 -7.55 -8.30
N THR A 138 -3.01 -7.49 -9.33
CA THR A 138 -3.89 -6.35 -9.55
C THR A 138 -4.97 -6.29 -8.47
N VAL A 139 -5.56 -5.10 -8.29
CA VAL A 139 -6.70 -4.93 -7.37
C VAL A 139 -7.84 -5.91 -7.69
N HIS A 140 -8.07 -6.20 -8.97
CA HIS A 140 -9.09 -7.17 -9.40
C HIS A 140 -8.69 -8.62 -9.13
N GLY A 141 -7.42 -8.97 -9.35
CA GLY A 141 -6.91 -10.33 -9.09
C GLY A 141 -6.86 -10.67 -7.60
N PHE A 142 -6.73 -9.67 -6.75
CA PHE A 142 -6.68 -9.82 -5.30
C PHE A 142 -8.08 -9.90 -4.63
N GLN A 143 -9.12 -10.13 -5.42
CA GLN A 143 -10.49 -10.14 -4.91
C GLN A 143 -10.77 -11.43 -4.13
N GLY A 144 -11.15 -11.30 -2.85
CA GLY A 144 -11.45 -12.42 -1.95
C GLY A 144 -10.38 -12.67 -0.88
N ASP A 145 -9.13 -12.37 -1.14
CA ASP A 145 -8.03 -12.57 -0.20
C ASP A 145 -7.90 -11.45 0.84
N GLU A 146 -7.18 -11.72 1.91
CA GLU A 146 -6.86 -10.75 2.97
C GLU A 146 -5.45 -10.99 3.50
N CYS A 147 -4.75 -9.93 3.94
CA CYS A 147 -3.38 -10.01 4.42
C CYS A 147 -3.18 -9.21 5.71
N ASN A 148 -2.18 -9.60 6.51
CA ASN A 148 -1.80 -8.85 7.71
C ASN A 148 -1.35 -7.44 7.34
N LEU A 149 -0.50 -7.30 6.32
CA LEU A 149 -0.10 -6.03 5.73
C LEU A 149 -0.56 -5.97 4.28
N MET A 150 -1.27 -4.91 3.92
CA MET A 150 -1.59 -4.57 2.53
C MET A 150 -0.75 -3.38 2.09
N ILE A 151 -0.05 -3.53 0.97
CA ILE A 151 0.68 -2.46 0.30
C ILE A 151 -0.06 -2.11 -0.99
N PHE A 152 -0.63 -0.92 -1.04
CA PHE A 152 -1.34 -0.42 -2.21
C PHE A 152 -0.45 0.57 -2.97
N ILE A 153 -0.06 0.22 -4.19
CA ILE A 153 0.78 1.06 -5.05
C ILE A 153 -0.14 1.86 -5.98
N VAL A 154 -0.31 3.14 -5.67
CA VAL A 154 -1.04 4.09 -6.50
C VAL A 154 -0.04 4.78 -7.42
N ASN A 155 0.29 4.15 -8.53
CA ASN A 155 1.19 4.76 -9.52
C ASN A 155 0.38 5.38 -10.66
N PRO A 156 0.44 6.69 -10.84
CA PRO A 156 -0.25 7.36 -11.94
C PRO A 156 0.41 7.03 -13.28
N ASN A 157 -0.40 7.12 -14.34
CA ASN A 157 0.06 6.92 -15.71
C ASN A 157 0.96 8.04 -16.23
N ASN A 158 0.92 9.21 -15.60
CA ASN A 158 1.54 10.44 -16.05
C ASN A 158 1.53 11.45 -14.89
N ILE A 159 2.48 12.37 -14.87
CA ILE A 159 2.50 13.52 -13.96
C ILE A 159 1.22 14.37 -14.05
N ARG A 160 0.61 14.42 -15.22
CA ARG A 160 -0.69 15.06 -15.44
C ARG A 160 -1.85 14.10 -15.17
N PHE A 161 -1.76 13.31 -14.10
CA PHE A 161 -2.86 12.48 -13.70
C PHE A 161 -4.02 13.37 -13.25
N THR A 162 -4.84 13.71 -14.17
CA THR A 162 -6.13 14.35 -13.92
C THR A 162 -7.18 13.28 -14.07
N GLY A 163 -8.21 13.31 -13.27
CA GLY A 163 -9.28 12.34 -13.18
C GLY A 163 -9.97 11.97 -14.50
N HIS A 164 -9.17 11.51 -15.47
CA HIS A 164 -9.72 11.03 -16.74
C HIS A 164 -10.69 9.89 -16.45
N PRO A 165 -11.95 9.95 -16.87
CA PRO A 165 -13.00 8.98 -16.51
C PRO A 165 -12.65 7.52 -16.80
N TRP A 166 -11.74 7.28 -17.74
CA TRP A 166 -11.25 5.94 -18.13
C TRP A 166 -10.05 5.45 -17.35
N SER A 167 -9.51 6.26 -16.43
CA SER A 167 -8.43 5.82 -15.54
C SER A 167 -8.97 4.88 -14.47
N LEU A 168 -8.25 3.79 -14.17
CA LEU A 168 -8.58 2.93 -13.03
C LEU A 168 -8.51 3.70 -11.70
N LEU A 169 -7.61 4.68 -11.62
CA LEU A 169 -7.45 5.53 -10.44
C LEU A 169 -8.56 6.60 -10.30
N SER A 170 -9.48 6.71 -11.26
CA SER A 170 -10.70 7.52 -11.15
C SER A 170 -11.91 6.71 -10.68
N LYS A 171 -11.69 5.48 -10.20
CA LYS A 171 -12.74 4.57 -9.76
C LYS A 171 -12.64 4.32 -8.26
N GLU A 172 -13.60 4.79 -7.50
CA GLU A 172 -13.66 4.63 -6.04
C GLU A 172 -13.53 3.16 -5.60
N TYR A 173 -14.16 2.24 -6.32
CA TYR A 173 -14.11 0.82 -5.99
C TYR A 173 -12.69 0.23 -6.02
N VAL A 174 -11.78 0.77 -6.83
CA VAL A 174 -10.38 0.32 -6.88
C VAL A 174 -9.70 0.58 -5.53
N TYR A 175 -9.93 1.74 -4.96
CA TYR A 175 -9.41 2.08 -3.63
C TYR A 175 -10.09 1.25 -2.55
N ASN A 176 -11.42 1.17 -2.57
CA ASN A 176 -12.17 0.41 -1.58
C ASN A 176 -11.75 -1.06 -1.53
N VAL A 177 -11.60 -1.71 -2.68
CA VAL A 177 -11.13 -3.10 -2.73
C VAL A 177 -9.72 -3.22 -2.17
N ALA A 178 -8.79 -2.34 -2.55
CA ALA A 178 -7.42 -2.38 -2.06
C ALA A 178 -7.34 -2.21 -0.54
N ILE A 179 -7.96 -1.15 0.01
CA ILE A 179 -7.86 -0.82 1.44
C ILE A 179 -8.60 -1.84 2.33
N SER A 180 -9.74 -2.38 1.88
CA SER A 180 -10.53 -3.34 2.65
C SER A 180 -9.91 -4.76 2.72
N ARG A 181 -8.75 -5.00 2.09
CA ARG A 181 -8.00 -6.27 2.18
C ARG A 181 -7.00 -6.30 3.33
N ALA A 182 -6.70 -5.15 3.91
CA ALA A 182 -5.78 -5.03 5.03
C ALA A 182 -6.44 -5.51 6.34
N ARG A 183 -5.73 -6.34 7.10
CA ARG A 183 -6.15 -6.79 8.43
C ARG A 183 -5.59 -5.91 9.53
N ASP A 184 -4.27 -5.77 9.56
CA ASP A 184 -3.53 -5.16 10.66
C ASP A 184 -2.84 -3.86 10.23
N HIS A 185 -2.28 -3.84 9.01
CA HIS A 185 -1.55 -2.69 8.47
C HIS A 185 -1.93 -2.43 7.02
N LEU A 186 -1.97 -1.15 6.67
CA LEU A 186 -2.21 -0.65 5.31
C LEU A 186 -1.15 0.40 4.97
N TRP A 187 -0.35 0.14 3.95
CA TRP A 187 0.60 1.10 3.39
C TRP A 187 0.15 1.53 2.01
N ILE A 188 0.02 2.82 1.80
CA ILE A 188 -0.41 3.40 0.52
C ILE A 188 0.76 4.19 -0.05
N LEU A 189 1.33 3.70 -1.15
CA LEU A 189 2.40 4.36 -1.88
C LEU A 189 1.80 5.25 -2.97
N HIS A 190 2.00 6.54 -2.87
CA HIS A 190 1.48 7.52 -3.82
C HIS A 190 2.46 8.68 -4.00
N PRO A 191 2.71 9.20 -5.21
CA PRO A 191 3.54 10.37 -5.44
C PRO A 191 2.80 11.67 -5.09
N TYR A 192 2.46 11.85 -3.82
CA TYR A 192 1.62 12.92 -3.32
C TYR A 192 2.24 14.31 -3.60
N SER A 193 3.53 14.46 -3.31
CA SER A 193 4.25 15.72 -3.52
C SER A 193 4.30 16.14 -5.00
N SER A 194 4.27 15.16 -5.91
CA SER A 194 4.33 15.42 -7.36
C SER A 194 2.94 15.53 -8.00
N ILE A 195 1.90 14.96 -7.39
CA ILE A 195 0.52 14.93 -7.91
C ILE A 195 -0.48 15.15 -6.76
N PRO A 196 -0.61 16.38 -6.28
CA PRO A 196 -1.48 16.67 -5.13
C PRO A 196 -2.99 16.57 -5.45
N ASP A 197 -3.39 16.57 -6.71
CA ASP A 197 -4.79 16.74 -7.11
C ASP A 197 -5.57 15.43 -7.31
N ASN A 198 -5.17 14.33 -6.71
CA ASN A 198 -5.97 13.11 -6.77
C ASN A 198 -7.04 13.11 -5.68
N ILE A 199 -8.29 13.35 -6.09
CA ILE A 199 -9.45 13.47 -5.21
C ILE A 199 -9.63 12.26 -4.25
N PHE A 200 -9.33 11.05 -4.70
CA PHE A 200 -9.48 9.86 -3.85
C PHE A 200 -8.33 9.71 -2.86
N ILE A 201 -7.11 10.08 -3.26
CA ILE A 201 -5.97 10.10 -2.35
C ILE A 201 -6.13 11.19 -1.32
N ASN A 202 -6.56 12.39 -1.72
CA ASN A 202 -6.83 13.48 -0.78
C ASN A 202 -7.90 13.05 0.24
N LYS A 203 -9.00 12.47 -0.23
CA LYS A 203 -10.05 11.92 0.64
C LYS A 203 -9.51 10.84 1.59
N LEU A 204 -8.64 9.94 1.13
CA LEU A 204 -8.02 8.92 1.97
C LEU A 204 -7.06 9.53 3.00
N SER A 205 -6.27 10.53 2.59
CA SER A 205 -5.34 11.23 3.48
C SER A 205 -6.08 11.94 4.60
N GLU A 206 -7.11 12.71 4.29
CA GLU A 206 -7.95 13.40 5.26
C GLU A 206 -8.56 12.43 6.28
N ILE A 207 -9.15 11.31 5.83
CA ILE A 207 -9.73 10.31 6.73
C ILE A 207 -8.65 9.60 7.55
N ALA A 208 -7.48 9.36 6.97
CA ALA A 208 -6.38 8.70 7.66
C ALA A 208 -5.77 9.61 8.75
N GLU A 209 -5.69 10.92 8.51
CA GLU A 209 -5.26 11.92 9.51
C GLU A 209 -6.21 11.95 10.69
N ASP A 210 -7.52 11.95 10.47
CA ASP A 210 -8.53 11.88 11.51
C ASP A 210 -8.49 10.56 12.32
N SER A 211 -7.97 9.48 11.70
CA SER A 211 -7.94 8.14 12.29
C SER A 211 -6.60 7.80 12.96
N SER A 212 -5.56 8.56 12.69
CA SER A 212 -4.19 8.39 13.22
C SER A 212 -3.78 9.60 14.07
N ASP A 213 -3.35 9.37 15.30
CA ASP A 213 -2.87 10.41 16.22
C ASP A 213 -1.54 11.08 15.77
N GLY A 214 -1.34 11.39 14.48
CA GLY A 214 -0.28 12.31 14.09
C GLY A 214 0.64 11.95 12.93
N ASN A 215 1.05 12.96 12.21
CA ASN A 215 2.20 13.16 11.32
C ASN A 215 2.52 12.10 10.27
N LEU A 216 1.71 12.05 9.22
CA LEU A 216 1.98 11.28 7.99
C LEU A 216 3.19 11.81 7.19
N SER A 217 3.57 13.08 7.34
CA SER A 217 4.62 13.73 6.55
C SER A 217 6.06 13.41 6.96
N GLU A 218 6.30 12.95 8.19
CA GLU A 218 7.66 12.65 8.69
C GLU A 218 8.19 11.25 8.33
N ILE A 219 7.35 10.39 7.74
CA ILE A 219 7.68 8.99 7.44
C ILE A 219 8.73 8.83 6.36
N PHE A 220 8.94 9.82 5.54
CA PHE A 220 9.65 9.70 4.28
C PHE A 220 11.15 9.90 4.36
N LEU A 221 11.61 10.87 5.11
CA LEU A 221 13.03 11.27 5.16
C LEU A 221 13.97 10.18 5.72
N PRO A 222 13.62 9.40 6.76
CA PRO A 222 14.52 8.39 7.28
C PRO A 222 14.68 7.16 6.37
N ILE A 223 13.67 6.79 5.60
CA ILE A 223 13.73 5.61 4.73
C ILE A 223 14.53 5.91 3.47
N LEU A 224 14.37 7.11 2.89
CA LEU A 224 15.13 7.52 1.73
C LEU A 224 16.59 7.89 2.07
N SER A 225 16.89 8.42 3.26
CA SER A 225 18.25 8.71 3.68
C SER A 225 19.10 7.44 3.92
N ASN A 226 18.47 6.31 4.18
CA ASN A 226 19.12 5.00 4.25
C ASN A 226 19.17 4.27 2.89
N PHE A 227 18.45 4.74 1.89
CA PHE A 227 18.55 4.30 0.51
C PHE A 227 19.68 5.07 -0.18
N ASP A 228 20.90 4.62 0.01
CA ASP A 228 22.02 5.09 -0.79
C ASP A 228 21.84 4.58 -2.23
N LEU A 229 21.31 5.47 -3.09
CA LEU A 229 21.12 5.19 -4.52
C LEU A 229 22.45 4.82 -5.22
N THR A 230 23.59 5.11 -4.59
CA THR A 230 24.91 4.75 -5.13
C THR A 230 25.24 3.26 -4.95
N THR A 231 24.66 2.59 -3.96
CA THR A 231 24.85 1.14 -3.77
C THR A 231 24.04 0.30 -4.76
N TRP A 232 23.07 0.90 -5.44
CA TRP A 232 22.18 0.24 -6.40
C TRP A 232 22.82 -0.04 -7.76
N SER A 233 23.84 0.71 -8.15
CA SER A 233 24.56 0.51 -9.41
C SER A 233 25.31 -0.83 -9.49
N PHE A 234 25.50 -1.52 -8.37
CA PHE A 234 26.27 -2.76 -8.29
C PHE A 234 25.45 -4.06 -8.28
N HIS A 235 24.14 -3.99 -8.16
CA HIS A 235 23.29 -5.19 -8.07
C HIS A 235 22.45 -5.46 -9.32
N CYS A 236 22.56 -4.64 -10.36
CA CYS A 236 21.99 -4.88 -11.69
C CYS A 236 23.06 -5.48 -12.61
N LYS A 237 23.54 -6.68 -12.31
CA LYS A 237 24.27 -7.52 -13.27
C LYS A 237 23.48 -8.78 -13.56
#